data_5d4be38a44acdaf291b02b016f4c03b7
#
_entry.id   5d4be38a44acdaf291b02b016f4c03b7
#
_cell.length_a   1.000
_cell.length_b   1.000
_cell.length_c   1.000
_cell.angle_alpha   90.00
_cell.angle_beta   90.00
_cell.angle_gamma   90.00
#
_symmetry.space_group_name_H-M   'P 1'
#
loop_
_entity.id
_entity.type
_entity.pdbx_description
1 polymer ?
#
loop_
_entity_poly.entity_id
_entity_poly.type
_entity_poly.pdbx_seq_one_letter_code
_entity_poly.pdbx_strand_id
1 'polypeptide(L)'
;MEADENRMAGSFQKQGSTQGPGRLYPVVLRVPDHLRRLRGRPQVAILSRLARVAVRLSARLTGVAPPACVKNDIGAPQPQNGTHWSVTHKPRIVAGVVAGDPVGIDIETVRSPTEALYRRIATGAEWRLGHDDPHAPRFFYRVWTAKEAVLKAEGVGLRGLSRCRVTAIPDQATMQLTFNGRTWTVVHHFLDTHVLALTCSGTPVEWRCDPGVFPGA
;
A
#
# COMPACT_ATOMS: atom_id res chain seq x y z
N MET A 1 20.01 14.54 -1.86
CA MET A 1 19.17 13.37 -2.18
C MET A 1 19.74 12.07 -1.60
N GLU A 2 21.02 11.74 -1.86
CA GLU A 2 21.70 10.61 -1.18
C GLU A 2 21.72 10.71 0.34
N ALA A 3 21.85 11.92 0.89
CA ALA A 3 21.81 12.16 2.33
C ALA A 3 20.45 11.82 2.96
N ASP A 4 19.35 12.08 2.26
CA ASP A 4 18.00 11.74 2.73
C ASP A 4 17.75 10.22 2.65
N GLU A 5 18.25 9.55 1.62
CA GLU A 5 18.18 8.09 1.50
C GLU A 5 18.95 7.39 2.63
N ASN A 6 20.15 7.90 2.96
CA ASN A 6 20.96 7.37 4.07
C ASN A 6 20.35 7.64 5.45
N ARG A 7 19.73 8.81 5.65
CA ARG A 7 19.05 9.14 6.90
C ARG A 7 17.83 8.25 7.14
N MET A 8 17.03 8.00 6.10
CA MET A 8 15.88 7.08 6.17
C MET A 8 16.34 5.64 6.44
N ALA A 9 17.44 5.19 5.82
CA ALA A 9 17.99 3.85 6.07
C ALA A 9 18.53 3.70 7.51
N GLY A 10 19.10 4.75 8.09
CA GLY A 10 19.66 4.75 9.45
C GLY A 10 18.60 4.63 10.56
N SER A 11 17.39 5.17 10.37
CA SER A 11 16.31 5.09 11.35
C SER A 11 15.77 3.66 11.53
N PHE A 12 15.90 2.80 10.51
CA PHE A 12 15.46 1.40 10.56
C PHE A 12 16.50 0.42 11.12
N GLN A 13 17.79 0.80 11.20
CA GLN A 13 18.84 -0.07 11.71
C GLN A 13 18.82 -0.24 13.24
N LYS A 14 18.14 0.63 14.00
CA LYS A 14 18.14 0.62 15.48
C LYS A 14 17.10 -0.30 16.11
N GLN A 15 16.17 -0.88 15.33
CA GLN A 15 15.20 -1.85 15.85
C GLN A 15 15.67 -3.26 15.52
N GLY A 16 16.47 -3.85 16.41
CA GLY A 16 16.83 -5.27 16.34
C GLY A 16 15.59 -6.15 16.44
N SER A 17 15.15 -6.72 15.32
CA SER A 17 14.13 -7.74 15.29
C SER A 17 14.69 -9.01 14.66
N THR A 18 14.61 -10.11 15.39
CA THR A 18 14.80 -11.47 14.87
C THR A 18 13.79 -11.70 13.74
N GLN A 19 14.28 -11.82 12.51
CA GLN A 19 13.48 -12.08 11.32
C GLN A 19 12.94 -13.52 11.40
N GLY A 20 11.63 -13.66 11.56
CA GLY A 20 10.96 -14.96 11.36
C GLY A 20 10.67 -15.18 9.85
N PRO A 21 10.86 -16.41 9.32
CA PRO A 21 10.47 -16.73 7.95
C PRO A 21 8.96 -16.58 7.77
N GLY A 22 8.53 -16.04 6.63
CA GLY A 22 7.12 -15.97 6.24
C GLY A 22 6.34 -14.74 6.73
N ARG A 23 6.97 -13.57 6.88
CA ARG A 23 6.31 -12.32 7.26
C ARG A 23 6.47 -11.25 6.17
N LEU A 24 5.44 -10.45 5.95
CA LEU A 24 5.50 -9.27 5.09
C LEU A 24 5.91 -8.03 5.92
N TYR A 25 6.84 -7.25 5.38
CA TYR A 25 7.31 -6.00 5.98
C TYR A 25 7.02 -4.82 5.05
N PRO A 26 5.77 -4.33 4.97
CA PRO A 26 5.49 -3.08 4.26
C PRO A 26 6.17 -1.92 4.98
N VAL A 27 6.95 -1.13 4.24
CA VAL A 27 7.68 0.03 4.75
C VAL A 27 6.97 1.30 4.31
N VAL A 28 6.72 2.18 5.28
CA VAL A 28 6.03 3.47 5.10
C VAL A 28 6.99 4.59 5.46
N LEU A 29 7.25 5.51 4.52
CA LEU A 29 8.19 6.62 4.68
C LEU A 29 7.48 7.97 4.55
N ARG A 30 7.87 8.91 5.40
CA ARG A 30 7.48 10.31 5.27
C ARG A 30 8.27 10.98 4.13
N VAL A 31 7.57 11.76 3.30
CA VAL A 31 8.25 12.60 2.30
C VAL A 31 8.85 13.82 3.01
N PRO A 32 10.17 14.09 2.89
CA PRO A 32 10.82 15.26 3.47
C PRO A 32 10.14 16.57 3.08
N ASP A 33 10.05 17.52 4.01
CA ASP A 33 9.28 18.75 3.82
C ASP A 33 9.72 19.59 2.62
N HIS A 34 11.04 19.67 2.36
CA HIS A 34 11.57 20.39 1.21
C HIS A 34 11.16 19.79 -0.14
N LEU A 35 10.91 18.46 -0.21
CA LEU A 35 10.45 17.76 -1.42
C LEU A 35 8.93 17.90 -1.65
N ARG A 36 8.16 18.23 -0.62
CA ARG A 36 6.70 18.40 -0.73
C ARG A 36 6.28 19.64 -1.50
N ARG A 37 7.21 20.59 -1.73
CA ARG A 37 6.97 21.81 -2.51
C ARG A 37 6.91 21.53 -4.01
N LEU A 38 7.47 20.42 -4.46
CA LEU A 38 7.43 20.00 -5.86
C LEU A 38 5.96 19.76 -6.33
N ARG A 39 5.72 20.00 -7.61
CA ARG A 39 4.42 19.78 -8.27
C ARG A 39 4.63 19.11 -9.63
N GLY A 40 3.58 18.46 -10.15
CA GLY A 40 3.59 17.86 -11.47
C GLY A 40 4.60 16.72 -11.62
N ARG A 41 5.22 16.61 -12.79
CA ARG A 41 6.17 15.53 -13.13
C ARG A 41 7.35 15.40 -12.15
N PRO A 42 8.02 16.49 -11.73
CA PRO A 42 9.09 16.40 -10.74
C PRO A 42 8.63 15.79 -9.40
N GLN A 43 7.43 16.13 -8.93
CA GLN A 43 6.85 15.54 -7.73
C GLN A 43 6.65 14.02 -7.89
N VAL A 44 6.03 13.59 -8.99
CA VAL A 44 5.79 12.17 -9.27
C VAL A 44 7.11 11.40 -9.34
N ALA A 45 8.13 11.96 -9.98
CA ALA A 45 9.43 11.32 -10.10
C ALA A 45 10.09 11.08 -8.73
N ILE A 46 10.10 12.10 -7.86
CA ILE A 46 10.71 11.98 -6.53
C ILE A 46 9.91 11.04 -5.62
N LEU A 47 8.57 11.09 -5.65
CA LEU A 47 7.72 10.17 -4.89
C LEU A 47 7.94 8.72 -5.33
N SER A 48 8.03 8.47 -6.63
CA SER A 48 8.34 7.14 -7.18
C SER A 48 9.72 6.66 -6.74
N ARG A 49 10.73 7.54 -6.69
CA ARG A 49 12.06 7.22 -6.20
C ARG A 49 12.05 6.85 -4.71
N LEU A 50 11.38 7.65 -3.87
CA LEU A 50 11.24 7.37 -2.44
C LEU A 50 10.47 6.07 -2.18
N ALA A 51 9.42 5.78 -2.95
CA ALA A 51 8.69 4.52 -2.84
C ALA A 51 9.57 3.29 -3.17
N ARG A 52 10.54 3.42 -4.10
CA ARG A 52 11.54 2.37 -4.35
C ARG A 52 12.54 2.22 -3.19
N VAL A 53 12.84 3.30 -2.46
CA VAL A 53 13.61 3.18 -1.20
C VAL A 53 12.84 2.31 -0.21
N ALA A 54 11.54 2.52 -0.06
CA ALA A 54 10.71 1.68 0.80
C ALA A 54 10.72 0.21 0.37
N VAL A 55 10.70 -0.09 -0.95
CA VAL A 55 10.87 -1.48 -1.47
C VAL A 55 12.23 -2.06 -1.07
N ARG A 56 13.32 -1.30 -1.21
CA ARG A 56 14.67 -1.78 -0.82
C ARG A 56 14.76 -2.06 0.68
N LEU A 57 14.14 -1.22 1.52
CA LEU A 57 14.08 -1.45 2.97
C LEU A 57 13.23 -2.67 3.31
N SER A 58 12.07 -2.85 2.66
CA SER A 58 11.26 -4.05 2.79
C SER A 58 12.03 -5.31 2.41
N ALA A 59 12.78 -5.29 1.31
CA ALA A 59 13.63 -6.41 0.88
C ALA A 59 14.71 -6.77 1.91
N ARG A 60 15.36 -5.77 2.52
CA ARG A 60 16.33 -5.98 3.61
C ARG A 60 15.68 -6.66 4.82
N LEU A 61 14.49 -6.20 5.23
CA LEU A 61 13.76 -6.77 6.36
C LEU A 61 13.27 -8.20 6.08
N THR A 62 12.95 -8.50 4.83
CA THR A 62 12.55 -9.84 4.39
C THR A 62 13.74 -10.78 4.17
N GLY A 63 14.97 -10.24 4.08
CA GLY A 63 16.18 -11.02 3.81
C GLY A 63 16.33 -11.43 2.35
N VAL A 64 15.67 -10.74 1.40
CA VAL A 64 15.76 -11.01 -0.03
C VAL A 64 16.52 -9.90 -0.76
N ALA A 65 17.09 -10.25 -1.92
CA ALA A 65 17.73 -9.25 -2.77
C ALA A 65 16.69 -8.23 -3.26
N PRO A 66 16.98 -6.91 -3.20
CA PRO A 66 16.04 -5.91 -3.66
C PRO A 66 15.83 -6.01 -5.17
N PRO A 67 14.57 -6.00 -5.66
CA PRO A 67 14.27 -6.03 -7.09
C PRO A 67 14.70 -4.72 -7.78
N ALA A 68 15.04 -4.79 -9.06
CA ALA A 68 15.38 -3.61 -9.88
C ALA A 68 14.20 -2.64 -10.10
N CYS A 69 13.01 -2.98 -9.62
CA CYS A 69 11.79 -2.19 -9.72
C CYS A 69 11.40 -1.83 -11.18
N VAL A 70 11.53 -2.79 -12.09
CA VAL A 70 11.12 -2.67 -13.49
C VAL A 70 9.59 -2.77 -13.58
N LYS A 71 8.99 -1.93 -14.43
CA LYS A 71 7.55 -1.94 -14.75
C LYS A 71 7.38 -2.29 -16.22
N ASN A 72 6.25 -2.94 -16.55
CA ASN A 72 5.84 -3.17 -17.93
C ASN A 72 5.24 -1.91 -18.57
N ASP A 73 4.82 -2.02 -19.84
CA ASP A 73 4.28 -0.92 -20.65
C ASP A 73 3.00 -0.28 -20.07
N ILE A 74 2.24 -1.02 -19.28
CA ILE A 74 1.06 -0.51 -18.57
C ILE A 74 1.36 0.01 -17.14
N GLY A 75 2.66 0.06 -16.79
CA GLY A 75 3.12 0.57 -15.50
C GLY A 75 3.00 -0.41 -14.32
N ALA A 76 2.67 -1.68 -14.56
CA ALA A 76 2.59 -2.71 -13.52
C ALA A 76 3.99 -3.22 -13.14
N PRO A 77 4.28 -3.42 -11.84
CA PRO A 77 5.52 -4.01 -11.37
C PRO A 77 5.76 -5.40 -11.97
N GLN A 78 6.99 -5.64 -12.43
CA GLN A 78 7.41 -6.96 -12.91
C GLN A 78 8.14 -7.71 -11.79
N PRO A 79 7.77 -8.96 -11.48
CA PRO A 79 8.50 -9.76 -10.53
C PRO A 79 9.91 -10.05 -11.04
N GLN A 80 10.87 -10.19 -10.13
CA GLN A 80 12.26 -10.51 -10.45
C GLN A 80 12.75 -11.60 -9.52
N ASN A 81 13.29 -12.68 -10.08
CA ASN A 81 13.81 -13.83 -9.33
C ASN A 81 12.83 -14.37 -8.25
N GLY A 82 11.54 -14.48 -8.60
CA GLY A 82 10.50 -14.90 -7.67
C GLY A 82 10.09 -13.86 -6.64
N THR A 83 10.68 -12.65 -6.66
CA THR A 83 10.30 -11.56 -5.76
C THR A 83 9.31 -10.62 -6.46
N HIS A 84 8.10 -10.55 -5.92
CA HIS A 84 7.09 -9.57 -6.27
C HIS A 84 7.28 -8.31 -5.44
N TRP A 85 6.82 -7.17 -5.97
CA TRP A 85 6.92 -5.91 -5.27
C TRP A 85 5.77 -4.97 -5.64
N SER A 86 5.44 -4.07 -4.74
CA SER A 86 4.43 -3.04 -4.98
C SER A 86 4.80 -1.74 -4.30
N VAL A 87 4.35 -0.63 -4.87
CA VAL A 87 4.57 0.72 -4.34
C VAL A 87 3.30 1.56 -4.42
N THR A 88 3.23 2.52 -3.51
CA THR A 88 2.20 3.57 -3.54
C THR A 88 2.75 4.87 -2.99
N HIS A 89 2.15 5.99 -3.34
CA HIS A 89 2.56 7.30 -2.82
C HIS A 89 1.42 8.33 -2.82
N LYS A 90 1.48 9.21 -1.84
CA LYS A 90 0.74 10.48 -1.76
C LYS A 90 1.76 11.61 -1.49
N PRO A 91 1.41 12.87 -1.65
CA PRO A 91 2.38 13.97 -1.55
C PRO A 91 3.22 14.01 -0.27
N ARG A 92 2.73 13.44 0.82
CA ARG A 92 3.37 13.47 2.15
C ARG A 92 3.95 12.15 2.60
N ILE A 93 3.63 11.05 1.92
CA ILE A 93 3.91 9.69 2.36
C ILE A 93 4.06 8.75 1.17
N VAL A 94 4.99 7.82 1.28
CA VAL A 94 5.17 6.74 0.29
C VAL A 94 5.22 5.41 1.01
N ALA A 95 4.89 4.32 0.30
CA ALA A 95 5.06 2.98 0.85
C ALA A 95 5.54 2.01 -0.23
N GLY A 96 6.21 0.95 0.22
CA GLY A 96 6.69 -0.13 -0.62
C GLY A 96 6.77 -1.46 0.14
N VAL A 97 6.64 -2.56 -0.59
CA VAL A 97 6.68 -3.92 -0.05
C VAL A 97 7.26 -4.88 -1.07
N VAL A 98 7.91 -5.96 -0.58
CA VAL A 98 8.26 -7.14 -1.36
C VAL A 98 7.60 -8.38 -0.78
N ALA A 99 7.36 -9.39 -1.62
CA ALA A 99 6.78 -10.69 -1.24
C ALA A 99 7.23 -11.79 -2.20
N GLY A 100 7.12 -13.06 -1.79
CA GLY A 100 7.30 -14.22 -2.67
C GLY A 100 6.12 -14.45 -3.62
N ASP A 101 4.94 -13.93 -3.28
CA ASP A 101 3.70 -14.06 -4.07
C ASP A 101 3.25 -12.69 -4.58
N PRO A 102 2.33 -12.63 -5.58
CA PRO A 102 1.72 -11.38 -6.03
C PRO A 102 1.20 -10.53 -4.88
N VAL A 103 1.71 -9.31 -4.78
CA VAL A 103 1.42 -8.38 -3.68
C VAL A 103 1.06 -7.00 -4.20
N GLY A 104 0.09 -6.37 -3.55
CA GLY A 104 -0.31 -5.00 -3.84
C GLY A 104 -0.45 -4.17 -2.58
N ILE A 105 0.05 -2.95 -2.63
CA ILE A 105 -0.09 -1.95 -1.56
C ILE A 105 -0.71 -0.68 -2.11
N ASP A 106 -1.68 -0.13 -1.38
CA ASP A 106 -2.24 1.17 -1.72
C ASP A 106 -2.36 2.10 -0.50
N ILE A 107 -2.37 3.41 -0.76
CA ILE A 107 -2.54 4.46 0.25
C ILE A 107 -3.42 5.57 -0.29
N GLU A 108 -4.38 6.03 0.53
CA GLU A 108 -5.23 7.16 0.21
C GLU A 108 -5.32 8.16 1.37
N THR A 109 -5.45 9.44 1.03
CA THR A 109 -5.77 10.47 2.01
C THR A 109 -7.28 10.50 2.23
N VAL A 110 -7.74 10.39 3.47
CA VAL A 110 -9.15 10.43 3.82
C VAL A 110 -9.70 11.84 3.57
N ARG A 111 -10.74 11.92 2.74
CA ARG A 111 -11.48 13.14 2.39
C ARG A 111 -12.96 12.77 2.22
N SER A 112 -13.85 13.74 2.12
CA SER A 112 -15.23 13.46 1.73
C SER A 112 -15.28 13.03 0.26
N PRO A 113 -15.71 11.80 -0.06
CA PRO A 113 -15.85 11.36 -1.43
C PRO A 113 -17.05 12.04 -2.09
N THR A 114 -16.97 12.24 -3.42
CA THR A 114 -18.15 12.66 -4.19
C THR A 114 -19.09 11.47 -4.37
N GLU A 115 -20.38 11.76 -4.51
CA GLU A 115 -21.40 10.73 -4.77
C GLU A 115 -21.08 9.88 -6.03
N ALA A 116 -20.59 10.52 -7.09
CA ALA A 116 -20.19 9.85 -8.31
C ALA A 116 -19.03 8.84 -8.06
N LEU A 117 -18.06 9.23 -7.22
CA LEU A 117 -16.94 8.37 -6.85
C LEU A 117 -17.42 7.20 -5.99
N TYR A 118 -18.32 7.47 -5.04
CA TYR A 118 -18.92 6.46 -4.18
C TYR A 118 -19.60 5.35 -5.00
N ARG A 119 -20.44 5.73 -5.98
CA ARG A 119 -21.14 4.78 -6.87
C ARG A 119 -20.17 3.99 -7.78
N ARG A 120 -19.04 4.59 -8.13
CA ARG A 120 -18.05 3.96 -9.02
C ARG A 120 -17.23 2.88 -8.33
N ILE A 121 -16.96 3.02 -7.02
CA ILE A 121 -16.01 2.16 -6.30
C ILE A 121 -16.64 0.84 -5.90
N ALA A 122 -17.87 0.82 -5.42
CA ALA A 122 -18.52 -0.40 -4.99
C ALA A 122 -20.05 -0.34 -5.20
N THR A 123 -20.68 -1.49 -5.18
CA THR A 123 -22.12 -1.63 -5.26
C THR A 123 -22.78 -1.41 -3.90
N GLY A 124 -24.09 -1.13 -3.89
CA GLY A 124 -24.84 -1.03 -2.64
C GLY A 124 -24.77 -2.30 -1.78
N ALA A 125 -24.61 -3.49 -2.40
CA ALA A 125 -24.43 -4.73 -1.66
C ALA A 125 -23.08 -4.77 -0.92
N GLU A 126 -21.99 -4.32 -1.57
CA GLU A 126 -20.67 -4.25 -0.95
C GLU A 126 -20.64 -3.22 0.20
N TRP A 127 -21.32 -2.08 0.04
CA TRP A 127 -21.40 -1.06 1.10
C TRP A 127 -22.13 -1.57 2.35
N ARG A 128 -23.12 -2.45 2.21
CA ARG A 128 -23.85 -3.06 3.33
C ARG A 128 -23.09 -4.13 4.10
N LEU A 129 -21.92 -4.57 3.62
CA LEU A 129 -21.07 -5.53 4.34
C LEU A 129 -20.36 -4.89 5.54
N GLY A 130 -20.22 -3.58 5.56
CA GLY A 130 -19.61 -2.86 6.68
C GLY A 130 -20.58 -2.67 7.83
N HIS A 131 -20.04 -2.70 9.06
CA HIS A 131 -20.79 -2.35 10.28
C HIS A 131 -20.71 -0.85 10.57
N ASP A 132 -19.81 -0.13 9.91
CA ASP A 132 -19.67 1.32 10.02
C ASP A 132 -20.70 2.02 9.13
N ASP A 133 -20.90 3.32 9.38
CA ASP A 133 -21.69 4.17 8.48
C ASP A 133 -21.12 4.06 7.05
N PRO A 134 -21.90 3.55 6.09
CA PRO A 134 -21.44 3.41 4.70
C PRO A 134 -20.96 4.73 4.10
N HIS A 135 -21.44 5.87 4.59
CA HIS A 135 -21.05 7.20 4.15
C HIS A 135 -19.84 7.76 4.89
N ALA A 136 -19.32 7.07 5.93
CA ALA A 136 -18.12 7.52 6.62
C ALA A 136 -16.92 7.56 5.65
N PRO A 137 -16.23 8.70 5.49
CA PRO A 137 -15.11 8.81 4.54
C PRO A 137 -14.04 7.74 4.74
N ARG A 138 -13.73 7.37 6.00
CA ARG A 138 -12.73 6.34 6.31
C ARG A 138 -13.15 4.97 5.76
N PHE A 139 -14.42 4.59 5.87
CA PHE A 139 -14.94 3.34 5.32
C PHE A 139 -14.85 3.32 3.79
N PHE A 140 -15.21 4.41 3.13
CA PHE A 140 -15.03 4.56 1.68
C PHE A 140 -13.59 4.28 1.27
N TYR A 141 -12.61 4.90 1.94
CA TYR A 141 -11.20 4.71 1.59
C TYR A 141 -10.65 3.33 1.98
N ARG A 142 -11.23 2.64 2.96
CA ARG A 142 -10.94 1.22 3.20
C ARG A 142 -11.28 0.38 1.98
N VAL A 143 -12.50 0.52 1.47
CA VAL A 143 -12.95 -0.22 0.28
C VAL A 143 -12.13 0.15 -0.95
N TRP A 144 -11.87 1.44 -1.16
CA TRP A 144 -11.07 1.91 -2.30
C TRP A 144 -9.66 1.33 -2.26
N THR A 145 -8.91 1.55 -1.18
CA THR A 145 -7.53 1.09 -1.07
C THR A 145 -7.40 -0.43 -1.13
N ALA A 146 -8.38 -1.18 -0.59
CA ALA A 146 -8.41 -2.63 -0.70
C ALA A 146 -8.54 -3.09 -2.16
N LYS A 147 -9.46 -2.52 -2.93
CA LYS A 147 -9.61 -2.83 -4.36
C LYS A 147 -8.36 -2.46 -5.15
N GLU A 148 -7.81 -1.27 -4.92
CA GLU A 148 -6.56 -0.83 -5.58
C GLU A 148 -5.38 -1.76 -5.24
N ALA A 149 -5.26 -2.20 -3.99
CA ALA A 149 -4.22 -3.15 -3.61
C ALA A 149 -4.36 -4.48 -4.37
N VAL A 150 -5.57 -5.04 -4.47
CA VAL A 150 -5.82 -6.26 -5.25
C VAL A 150 -5.50 -6.06 -6.73
N LEU A 151 -5.96 -4.95 -7.33
CA LEU A 151 -5.71 -4.65 -8.74
C LEU A 151 -4.22 -4.43 -9.06
N LYS A 152 -3.46 -3.89 -8.11
CA LYS A 152 -1.99 -3.77 -8.21
C LYS A 152 -1.30 -5.14 -8.12
N ALA A 153 -1.75 -6.02 -7.22
CA ALA A 153 -1.23 -7.39 -7.13
C ALA A 153 -1.47 -8.17 -8.43
N GLU A 154 -2.62 -7.96 -9.06
CA GLU A 154 -2.99 -8.58 -10.37
C GLU A 154 -2.38 -7.85 -11.58
N GLY A 155 -1.83 -6.65 -11.41
CA GLY A 155 -1.21 -5.89 -12.48
C GLY A 155 -2.16 -5.37 -13.56
N VAL A 156 -3.48 -5.29 -13.29
CA VAL A 156 -4.52 -4.95 -14.29
C VAL A 156 -4.97 -3.49 -14.26
N GLY A 157 -4.56 -2.73 -13.24
CA GLY A 157 -4.97 -1.35 -13.04
C GLY A 157 -6.49 -1.19 -12.86
N LEU A 158 -6.97 0.04 -12.93
CA LEU A 158 -8.39 0.39 -12.70
C LEU A 158 -9.40 -0.28 -13.63
N ARG A 159 -8.97 -0.85 -14.75
CA ARG A 159 -9.87 -1.61 -15.67
C ARG A 159 -10.51 -2.82 -14.99
N GLY A 160 -9.90 -3.34 -13.92
CA GLY A 160 -10.43 -4.46 -13.13
C GLY A 160 -11.44 -4.06 -12.06
N LEU A 161 -11.66 -2.76 -11.80
CA LEU A 161 -12.36 -2.26 -10.62
C LEU A 161 -13.78 -2.86 -10.46
N SER A 162 -14.56 -2.90 -11.53
CA SER A 162 -15.93 -3.43 -11.49
C SER A 162 -16.02 -4.94 -11.22
N ARG A 163 -14.94 -5.68 -11.47
CA ARG A 163 -14.84 -7.13 -11.21
C ARG A 163 -14.24 -7.43 -9.82
N CYS A 164 -13.54 -6.47 -9.21
CA CYS A 164 -13.01 -6.62 -7.87
C CYS A 164 -14.13 -6.38 -6.85
N ARG A 165 -14.57 -7.43 -6.15
CA ARG A 165 -15.71 -7.40 -5.25
C ARG A 165 -15.31 -7.62 -3.81
N VAL A 166 -15.78 -6.77 -2.91
CA VAL A 166 -15.70 -7.02 -1.47
C VAL A 166 -16.70 -8.11 -1.13
N THR A 167 -16.27 -9.16 -0.44
CA THR A 167 -17.09 -10.33 -0.09
C THR A 167 -17.31 -10.48 1.41
N ALA A 168 -16.37 -9.99 2.24
CA ALA A 168 -16.53 -9.96 3.69
C ALA A 168 -15.66 -8.85 4.32
N ILE A 169 -16.10 -8.37 5.46
CA ILE A 169 -15.39 -7.40 6.32
C ILE A 169 -15.39 -7.95 7.74
N PRO A 170 -14.45 -8.87 8.06
CA PRO A 170 -14.42 -9.54 9.36
C PRO A 170 -14.23 -8.58 10.55
N ASP A 171 -13.41 -7.54 10.34
CA ASP A 171 -13.10 -6.53 11.35
C ASP A 171 -12.62 -5.21 10.70
N GLN A 172 -12.24 -4.23 11.51
CA GLN A 172 -11.79 -2.93 11.01
C GLN A 172 -10.47 -3.01 10.23
N ALA A 173 -9.61 -3.96 10.53
CA ALA A 173 -8.29 -4.09 9.90
C ALA A 173 -8.31 -5.03 8.69
N THR A 174 -9.28 -5.94 8.59
CA THR A 174 -9.30 -7.00 7.58
C THR A 174 -10.48 -6.86 6.62
N MET A 175 -10.24 -7.17 5.35
CA MET A 175 -11.25 -7.23 4.30
C MET A 175 -10.94 -8.39 3.35
N GLN A 176 -11.98 -9.09 2.91
CA GLN A 176 -11.88 -10.13 1.88
C GLN A 176 -12.48 -9.64 0.58
N LEU A 177 -11.78 -9.89 -0.51
CA LEU A 177 -12.23 -9.53 -1.86
C LEU A 177 -12.08 -10.71 -2.79
N THR A 178 -12.88 -10.73 -3.84
CA THR A 178 -12.72 -11.67 -4.96
C THR A 178 -12.38 -10.92 -6.24
N PHE A 179 -11.46 -11.48 -7.00
CA PHE A 179 -11.11 -11.01 -8.34
C PHE A 179 -10.69 -12.19 -9.20
N ASN A 180 -11.27 -12.33 -10.40
CA ASN A 180 -11.01 -13.43 -11.35
C ASN A 180 -11.06 -14.84 -10.70
N GLY A 181 -12.03 -15.08 -9.82
CA GLY A 181 -12.19 -16.37 -9.14
C GLY A 181 -11.23 -16.63 -7.97
N ARG A 182 -10.28 -15.72 -7.71
CA ARG A 182 -9.37 -15.79 -6.57
C ARG A 182 -9.89 -14.94 -5.42
N THR A 183 -9.79 -15.47 -4.19
CA THR A 183 -10.05 -14.72 -2.96
C THR A 183 -8.76 -14.06 -2.47
N TRP A 184 -8.87 -12.79 -2.11
CA TRP A 184 -7.79 -11.97 -1.58
C TRP A 184 -8.11 -11.55 -0.16
N THR A 185 -7.16 -11.72 0.75
CA THR A 185 -7.20 -11.09 2.07
C THR A 185 -6.38 -9.81 2.02
N VAL A 186 -7.00 -8.72 2.46
CA VAL A 186 -6.38 -7.39 2.54
C VAL A 186 -6.39 -6.96 3.99
N VAL A 187 -5.24 -6.48 4.46
CA VAL A 187 -5.11 -5.86 5.79
C VAL A 187 -4.89 -4.36 5.65
N HIS A 188 -5.51 -3.61 6.55
CA HIS A 188 -5.42 -2.16 6.59
C HIS A 188 -4.50 -1.68 7.69
N HIS A 189 -3.89 -0.54 7.46
CA HIS A 189 -3.19 0.25 8.47
C HIS A 189 -3.70 1.69 8.42
N PHE A 190 -4.01 2.24 9.58
CA PHE A 190 -4.61 3.57 9.69
C PHE A 190 -3.61 4.56 10.24
N LEU A 191 -3.43 5.64 9.51
CA LEU A 191 -2.75 6.84 9.96
C LEU A 191 -3.80 7.94 10.16
N ASP A 192 -3.47 9.04 10.85
CA ASP A 192 -4.45 10.09 11.16
C ASP A 192 -5.30 10.50 9.97
N THR A 193 -4.65 10.77 8.84
CA THR A 193 -5.27 11.28 7.63
C THR A 193 -5.21 10.32 6.43
N HIS A 194 -4.69 9.10 6.62
CA HIS A 194 -4.51 8.15 5.53
C HIS A 194 -4.99 6.75 5.91
N VAL A 195 -5.46 6.02 4.90
CA VAL A 195 -5.73 4.59 4.97
C VAL A 195 -4.78 3.88 4.02
N LEU A 196 -4.12 2.83 4.52
CA LEU A 196 -3.29 1.93 3.73
C LEU A 196 -3.96 0.57 3.65
N ALA A 197 -3.76 -0.12 2.54
CA ALA A 197 -4.21 -1.48 2.32
C ALA A 197 -3.09 -2.31 1.70
N LEU A 198 -2.96 -3.56 2.15
CA LEU A 198 -1.98 -4.52 1.68
C LEU A 198 -2.64 -5.88 1.45
N THR A 199 -2.43 -6.50 0.29
CA THR A 199 -2.77 -7.92 0.10
C THR A 199 -1.79 -8.81 0.85
N CYS A 200 -2.26 -9.77 1.65
CA CYS A 200 -1.39 -10.58 2.50
C CYS A 200 -1.51 -12.10 2.33
N SER A 201 -2.53 -12.61 1.63
CA SER A 201 -2.74 -14.06 1.37
C SER A 201 -2.53 -14.95 2.61
N GLY A 202 -2.92 -14.46 3.79
CA GLY A 202 -2.74 -15.17 5.07
C GLY A 202 -1.34 -15.03 5.69
N THR A 203 -0.38 -14.41 5.01
CA THR A 203 0.95 -14.13 5.57
C THR A 203 0.87 -13.05 6.64
N PRO A 204 1.48 -13.24 7.83
CA PRO A 204 1.54 -12.21 8.86
C PRO A 204 2.17 -10.92 8.35
N VAL A 205 1.61 -9.78 8.74
CA VAL A 205 2.07 -8.45 8.32
C VAL A 205 2.62 -7.68 9.50
N GLU A 206 3.79 -7.09 9.33
CA GLU A 206 4.39 -6.18 10.30
C GLU A 206 4.74 -4.85 9.63
N TRP A 207 3.91 -3.84 9.85
CA TRP A 207 4.11 -2.51 9.30
C TRP A 207 5.34 -1.84 9.89
N ARG A 208 6.21 -1.33 9.04
CA ARG A 208 7.40 -0.56 9.39
C ARG A 208 7.21 0.90 8.97
N CYS A 209 6.84 1.72 9.92
CA CYS A 209 6.61 3.13 9.70
C CYS A 209 7.78 3.97 10.19
N ASP A 210 8.22 4.95 9.39
CA ASP A 210 9.18 5.97 9.81
C ASP A 210 8.62 6.69 11.04
N PRO A 211 9.38 6.81 12.16
CA PRO A 211 8.95 7.55 13.36
C PRO A 211 8.46 8.97 13.07
N GLY A 212 8.97 9.61 12.03
CA GLY A 212 8.49 10.92 11.58
C GLY A 212 7.13 10.90 10.89
N VAL A 213 6.53 9.73 10.64
CA VAL A 213 5.16 9.59 10.10
C VAL A 213 4.12 9.75 11.21
N PHE A 214 4.50 9.50 12.45
CA PHE A 214 3.66 9.65 13.64
C PHE A 214 4.30 10.63 14.62
N PRO A 215 3.88 11.89 14.70
CA PRO A 215 4.18 12.71 15.84
C PRO A 215 3.31 12.20 17.02
N GLY A 216 3.90 11.46 17.95
CA GLY A 216 3.28 11.12 19.23
C GLY A 216 2.80 9.67 19.38
N ALA A 217 3.65 8.68 19.09
CA ALA A 217 3.57 7.33 19.67
C ALA A 217 4.63 7.19 20.77
#